data_4c40936dd40920aa7802f6ced0e51c5d
#
_entry.id   4c40936dd40920aa7802f6ced0e51c5d
#
_cell.length_a   1.000
_cell.length_b   1.000
_cell.length_c   1.000
_cell.angle_alpha   90.00
_cell.angle_beta   90.00
_cell.angle_gamma   90.00
#
_symmetry.space_group_name_H-M   'P 1'
#
loop_
_entity.id
_entity.type
_entity.pdbx_description
1 polymer ?
#
loop_
_entity_poly.entity_id
_entity_poly.type
_entity_poly.pdbx_seq_one_letter_code
_entity_poly.pdbx_strand_id
1 'polypeptide(L)'
;MARSDKIVPLNGTREKATSPTVAGLDLPTFEAGWVWLAGAGPGDPGLLTLHTVNALQQADVIVHDALVSEEILALASPDTEKFYAGKRGGKPSAKQRDISAKLIELARQGKRVLRLKGGDPFVFGRGGEEALSLVEAGIPFRVIPGVTAGIGGLAYAGIPATHRDTNHAVTFVTGHMAGGDVPENLDWAAIAKGSPAIVLYMALSHLDAIIKLLLENGRLQSEPIAFVRNASLPDQEVLEATLGTAVAEIDRTEFKGPAIIAIGEIVRMRQSLDWLGALDGKLLKTDPLGTRAVEDAG
;
A
#
# COMPACT_ATOMS: atom_id res chain seq x y z
N MET A 1 8.04 30.11 29.22
CA MET A 1 8.64 30.40 27.91
C MET A 1 7.78 29.77 26.84
N ALA A 2 6.98 30.56 26.14
CA ALA A 2 6.07 30.10 25.10
C ALA A 2 6.89 29.78 23.84
N ARG A 3 6.77 28.53 23.30
CA ARG A 3 7.31 28.18 22.00
C ARG A 3 6.47 28.92 20.95
N SER A 4 7.09 29.82 20.22
CA SER A 4 6.52 30.49 19.06
C SER A 4 6.36 29.45 17.93
N ASP A 5 5.11 29.17 17.57
CA ASP A 5 4.76 28.42 16.37
C ASP A 5 5.20 29.22 15.13
N LYS A 6 6.34 28.85 14.56
CA LYS A 6 6.78 29.42 13.28
C LYS A 6 6.01 28.74 12.17
N ILE A 7 4.98 29.38 11.65
CA ILE A 7 4.36 29.05 10.37
C ILE A 7 5.36 29.45 9.29
N VAL A 8 5.89 28.46 8.56
CA VAL A 8 6.74 28.68 7.38
C VAL A 8 5.81 28.94 6.20
N PRO A 9 5.83 30.14 5.57
CA PRO A 9 5.00 30.38 4.39
C PRO A 9 5.49 29.59 3.18
N LEU A 10 4.58 28.88 2.53
CA LEU A 10 4.81 28.07 1.30
C LEU A 10 4.85 28.91 0.02
N ASN A 11 5.12 30.20 0.09
CA ASN A 11 5.11 31.11 -1.06
C ASN A 11 6.52 31.33 -1.63
N GLY A 12 6.91 30.45 -2.58
CA GLY A 12 7.97 30.75 -3.54
C GLY A 12 7.37 31.41 -4.79
N THR A 13 7.95 32.51 -5.26
CA THR A 13 7.60 33.18 -6.52
C THR A 13 7.80 32.23 -7.71
N ARG A 14 6.71 31.96 -8.46
CA ARG A 14 6.73 31.11 -9.64
C ARG A 14 7.46 31.80 -10.79
N GLU A 15 8.69 31.43 -11.09
CA GLU A 15 9.21 31.52 -12.46
C GLU A 15 8.67 30.31 -13.25
N LYS A 16 8.03 30.58 -14.40
CA LYS A 16 7.53 29.54 -15.32
C LYS A 16 8.72 28.85 -16.02
N ALA A 17 9.30 27.85 -15.34
CA ALA A 17 10.05 26.84 -16.06
C ALA A 17 9.03 25.97 -16.83
N THR A 18 9.32 25.67 -18.10
CA THR A 18 8.51 24.79 -18.94
C THR A 18 8.49 23.41 -18.32
N SER A 19 7.42 23.11 -17.57
CA SER A 19 7.21 21.77 -16.98
C SER A 19 7.05 20.75 -18.10
N PRO A 20 7.66 19.56 -18.00
CA PRO A 20 7.39 18.48 -18.93
C PRO A 20 5.89 18.13 -18.83
N THR A 21 5.18 18.20 -19.94
CA THR A 21 3.74 17.94 -19.98
C THR A 21 3.48 16.45 -20.10
N VAL A 22 2.93 15.83 -19.05
CA VAL A 22 2.32 14.52 -19.19
C VAL A 22 0.93 14.75 -19.82
N ALA A 23 0.73 14.28 -21.04
CA ALA A 23 -0.55 14.33 -21.76
C ALA A 23 -1.23 15.71 -21.81
N GLY A 24 -0.47 16.83 -21.90
CA GLY A 24 -1.03 18.17 -21.98
C GLY A 24 -1.55 18.76 -20.67
N LEU A 25 -1.29 18.12 -19.55
CA LEU A 25 -1.66 18.60 -18.22
C LEU A 25 -0.61 19.56 -17.67
N ASP A 26 -1.06 20.66 -17.05
CA ASP A 26 -0.19 21.57 -16.29
C ASP A 26 0.10 20.94 -14.92
N LEU A 27 1.18 20.16 -14.84
CA LEU A 27 1.62 19.48 -13.61
C LEU A 27 2.64 20.34 -12.86
N PRO A 28 2.74 20.21 -11.54
CA PRO A 28 3.62 21.04 -10.72
C PRO A 28 5.10 20.80 -11.05
N THR A 29 5.88 21.86 -11.01
CA THR A 29 7.34 21.80 -11.08
C THR A 29 7.90 21.24 -9.79
N PHE A 30 8.89 20.36 -9.90
CA PHE A 30 9.64 19.85 -8.76
C PHE A 30 10.81 20.79 -8.48
N GLU A 31 10.67 21.61 -7.45
CA GLU A 31 11.67 22.63 -7.11
C GLU A 31 12.91 22.03 -6.47
N ALA A 32 14.07 22.66 -6.70
CA ALA A 32 15.34 22.27 -6.07
C ALA A 32 15.26 22.43 -4.54
N GLY A 33 15.83 21.49 -3.80
CA GLY A 33 15.79 21.47 -2.34
C GLY A 33 14.49 20.98 -1.73
N TRP A 34 13.53 20.51 -2.55
CA TRP A 34 12.28 19.91 -2.10
C TRP A 34 12.38 18.39 -1.99
N VAL A 35 11.58 17.84 -1.09
CA VAL A 35 11.33 16.39 -0.99
C VAL A 35 9.89 16.10 -1.38
N TRP A 36 9.67 15.22 -2.36
CA TRP A 36 8.34 14.71 -2.66
C TRP A 36 8.21 13.28 -2.15
N LEU A 37 7.21 13.05 -1.28
CA LEU A 37 6.85 11.73 -0.75
C LEU A 37 5.77 11.15 -1.64
N ALA A 38 6.10 10.18 -2.50
CA ALA A 38 5.19 9.68 -3.51
C ALA A 38 4.92 8.18 -3.35
N GLY A 39 3.67 7.79 -3.63
CA GLY A 39 3.27 6.39 -3.72
C GLY A 39 3.58 5.82 -5.10
N ALA A 40 4.16 4.62 -5.10
CA ALA A 40 4.47 3.84 -6.30
C ALA A 40 3.33 2.87 -6.68
N GLY A 41 2.23 2.86 -5.94
CA GLY A 41 1.18 1.87 -6.15
C GLY A 41 1.57 0.45 -5.69
N PRO A 42 0.73 -0.56 -5.99
CA PRO A 42 0.93 -1.92 -5.50
C PRO A 42 1.93 -2.74 -6.32
N GLY A 43 2.32 -2.29 -7.51
CA GLY A 43 3.28 -3.03 -8.37
C GLY A 43 3.22 -2.64 -9.84
N ASP A 44 2.04 -2.68 -10.46
CA ASP A 44 1.83 -2.31 -11.86
C ASP A 44 2.14 -0.83 -12.11
N PRO A 45 3.09 -0.49 -13.03
CA PRO A 45 3.37 0.89 -13.41
C PRO A 45 2.15 1.67 -13.92
N GLY A 46 1.15 0.98 -14.50
CA GLY A 46 -0.11 1.57 -14.93
C GLY A 46 -0.97 2.14 -13.79
N LEU A 47 -0.67 1.79 -12.54
CA LEU A 47 -1.34 2.31 -11.35
C LEU A 47 -0.62 3.51 -10.71
N LEU A 48 0.42 4.03 -11.33
CA LEU A 48 1.06 5.27 -10.92
C LEU A 48 0.12 6.45 -11.13
N THR A 49 0.13 7.39 -10.20
CA THR A 49 -0.53 8.67 -10.44
C THR A 49 0.29 9.50 -11.43
N LEU A 50 -0.37 10.35 -12.22
CA LEU A 50 0.32 11.27 -13.15
C LEU A 50 1.33 12.17 -12.42
N HIS A 51 1.03 12.54 -11.17
CA HIS A 51 1.98 13.29 -10.34
C HIS A 51 3.22 12.48 -10.00
N THR A 52 3.10 11.17 -9.72
CA THR A 52 4.26 10.30 -9.46
C THR A 52 5.11 10.14 -10.72
N VAL A 53 4.49 9.96 -11.90
CA VAL A 53 5.21 9.91 -13.18
C VAL A 53 5.97 11.21 -13.43
N ASN A 54 5.31 12.36 -13.24
CA ASN A 54 5.93 13.67 -13.35
C ASN A 54 7.12 13.85 -12.38
N ALA A 55 6.99 13.35 -11.14
CA ALA A 55 8.07 13.40 -10.16
C ALA A 55 9.28 12.53 -10.55
N LEU A 56 9.03 11.31 -11.07
CA LEU A 56 10.07 10.40 -11.57
C LEU A 56 10.91 11.05 -12.68
N GLN A 57 10.28 11.81 -13.58
CA GLN A 57 10.94 12.47 -14.71
C GLN A 57 11.75 13.71 -14.30
N GLN A 58 11.41 14.35 -13.17
CA GLN A 58 12.06 15.59 -12.72
C GLN A 58 13.07 15.38 -11.58
N ALA A 59 13.04 14.24 -10.88
CA ALA A 59 13.89 14.00 -9.74
C ALA A 59 15.37 13.93 -10.07
N ASP A 60 16.22 14.58 -9.27
CA ASP A 60 17.69 14.39 -9.33
C ASP A 60 18.10 13.10 -8.62
N VAL A 61 17.35 12.74 -7.56
CA VAL A 61 17.60 11.50 -6.78
C VAL A 61 16.30 10.88 -6.32
N ILE A 62 16.22 9.55 -6.44
CA ILE A 62 15.12 8.74 -5.93
C ILE A 62 15.62 7.93 -4.74
N VAL A 63 14.98 8.09 -3.59
CA VAL A 63 15.17 7.26 -2.41
C VAL A 63 13.99 6.30 -2.32
N HIS A 64 14.20 5.00 -2.59
CA HIS A 64 13.12 4.02 -2.72
C HIS A 64 13.28 2.82 -1.77
N ASP A 65 12.17 2.16 -1.46
CA ASP A 65 12.15 0.92 -0.67
C ASP A 65 12.16 -0.35 -1.55
N ALA A 66 12.07 -1.51 -0.90
CA ALA A 66 12.15 -2.81 -1.55
C ALA A 66 10.89 -3.19 -2.36
N LEU A 67 9.77 -2.47 -2.17
CA LEU A 67 8.48 -2.79 -2.82
C LEU A 67 8.28 -2.04 -4.14
N VAL A 68 9.20 -1.16 -4.51
CA VAL A 68 9.17 -0.44 -5.78
C VAL A 68 9.83 -1.33 -6.84
N SER A 69 9.08 -1.64 -7.92
CA SER A 69 9.58 -2.48 -9.00
C SER A 69 10.61 -1.76 -9.87
N GLU A 70 11.47 -2.54 -10.54
CA GLU A 70 12.46 -2.01 -11.50
C GLU A 70 11.79 -1.33 -12.71
N GLU A 71 10.62 -1.82 -13.13
CA GLU A 71 9.84 -1.19 -14.22
C GLU A 71 9.43 0.24 -13.84
N ILE A 72 9.02 0.47 -12.58
CA ILE A 72 8.70 1.81 -12.10
C ILE A 72 9.94 2.69 -12.04
N LEU A 73 11.06 2.16 -11.54
CA LEU A 73 12.33 2.89 -11.47
C LEU A 73 12.90 3.21 -12.86
N ALA A 74 12.56 2.43 -13.88
CA ALA A 74 12.96 2.67 -15.27
C ALA A 74 12.23 3.85 -15.91
N LEU A 75 11.11 4.33 -15.34
CA LEU A 75 10.40 5.52 -15.81
C LEU A 75 11.09 6.85 -15.42
N ALA A 76 12.08 6.79 -14.54
CA ALA A 76 12.87 7.96 -14.15
C ALA A 76 13.78 8.43 -15.31
N SER A 77 14.19 9.70 -15.25
CA SER A 77 15.23 10.20 -16.17
C SER A 77 16.50 9.34 -16.05
N PRO A 78 17.22 9.10 -17.18
CA PRO A 78 18.45 8.30 -17.18
C PRO A 78 19.52 8.83 -16.22
N ASP A 79 19.56 10.15 -15.99
CA ASP A 79 20.54 10.80 -15.12
C ASP A 79 20.14 10.78 -13.62
N THR A 80 18.95 10.25 -13.28
CA THR A 80 18.45 10.22 -11.92
C THR A 80 19.24 9.22 -11.07
N GLU A 81 19.83 9.69 -9.98
CA GLU A 81 20.50 8.84 -8.99
C GLU A 81 19.46 8.01 -8.23
N LYS A 82 19.72 6.71 -8.01
CA LYS A 82 18.82 5.80 -7.28
C LYS A 82 19.47 5.34 -6.00
N PHE A 83 18.84 5.64 -4.86
CA PHE A 83 19.27 5.25 -3.52
C PHE A 83 18.30 4.25 -2.92
N TYR A 84 18.77 3.02 -2.71
CA TYR A 84 17.99 1.95 -2.09
C TYR A 84 17.94 2.11 -0.57
N ALA A 85 16.76 2.33 0.00
CA ALA A 85 16.52 2.48 1.44
C ALA A 85 15.85 1.25 2.09
N GLY A 86 15.64 0.17 1.33
CA GLY A 86 15.02 -1.08 1.82
C GLY A 86 15.96 -1.96 2.64
N LYS A 87 15.44 -3.08 3.14
CA LYS A 87 16.25 -4.12 3.79
C LYS A 87 17.08 -4.84 2.73
N ARG A 88 18.41 -4.81 2.84
CA ARG A 88 19.26 -5.72 2.07
C ARG A 88 19.44 -7.00 2.87
N GLY A 89 19.24 -8.16 2.22
CA GLY A 89 19.35 -9.48 2.83
C GLY A 89 20.57 -9.60 3.76
N GLY A 90 20.35 -9.96 5.03
CA GLY A 90 21.38 -10.17 6.04
C GLY A 90 21.99 -8.91 6.68
N LYS A 91 21.67 -7.69 6.22
CA LYS A 91 22.11 -6.44 6.87
C LYS A 91 20.98 -5.82 7.69
N PRO A 92 21.28 -5.14 8.83
CA PRO A 92 20.28 -4.37 9.55
C PRO A 92 19.56 -3.40 8.59
N SER A 93 18.23 -3.34 8.66
CA SER A 93 17.44 -2.32 7.96
C SER A 93 17.99 -0.94 8.33
N ALA A 94 18.13 -0.03 7.35
CA ALA A 94 18.31 1.37 7.65
C ALA A 94 17.24 1.79 8.66
N LYS A 95 17.66 2.38 9.79
CA LYS A 95 16.68 2.88 10.77
C LYS A 95 15.90 3.99 10.11
N GLN A 96 14.62 4.15 10.45
CA GLN A 96 13.79 5.22 9.87
C GLN A 96 14.46 6.61 10.01
N ARG A 97 15.17 6.84 11.11
CA ARG A 97 15.99 8.04 11.33
C ARG A 97 17.04 8.27 10.24
N ASP A 98 17.68 7.20 9.77
CA ASP A 98 18.76 7.29 8.78
C ASP A 98 18.19 7.65 7.41
N ILE A 99 16.98 7.14 7.09
CA ILE A 99 16.26 7.50 5.86
C ILE A 99 15.87 8.97 5.89
N SER A 100 15.23 9.45 6.98
CA SER A 100 14.85 10.87 7.13
C SER A 100 16.07 11.78 7.08
N ALA A 101 17.18 11.41 7.74
CA ALA A 101 18.43 12.16 7.69
C ALA A 101 18.99 12.25 6.27
N LYS A 102 18.93 11.15 5.50
CA LYS A 102 19.38 11.15 4.10
C LYS A 102 18.52 12.03 3.21
N LEU A 103 17.19 12.03 3.37
CA LEU A 103 16.30 12.94 2.63
C LEU A 103 16.64 14.40 2.90
N ILE A 104 16.87 14.76 4.18
CA ILE A 104 17.22 16.12 4.60
C ILE A 104 18.58 16.52 4.04
N GLU A 105 19.59 15.63 4.11
CA GLU A 105 20.93 15.86 3.57
C GLU A 105 20.88 16.20 2.08
N LEU A 106 20.19 15.37 1.29
CA LEU A 106 20.06 15.55 -0.16
C LEU A 106 19.32 16.83 -0.53
N ALA A 107 18.23 17.15 0.18
CA ALA A 107 17.47 18.38 -0.04
C ALA A 107 18.32 19.64 0.28
N ARG A 108 19.14 19.61 1.35
CA ARG A 108 20.07 20.72 1.67
C ARG A 108 21.18 20.91 0.65
N GLN A 109 21.48 19.89 -0.15
CA GLN A 109 22.37 19.99 -1.31
C GLN A 109 21.69 20.60 -2.54
N GLY A 110 20.43 21.04 -2.42
CA GLY A 110 19.65 21.59 -3.51
C GLY A 110 19.10 20.55 -4.48
N LYS A 111 19.10 19.25 -4.13
CA LYS A 111 18.55 18.19 -4.98
C LYS A 111 17.03 18.17 -4.94
N ARG A 112 16.40 17.80 -6.06
CA ARG A 112 14.99 17.39 -6.13
C ARG A 112 14.90 15.93 -5.68
N VAL A 113 14.45 15.72 -4.46
CA VAL A 113 14.51 14.41 -3.80
C VAL A 113 13.14 13.72 -3.85
N LEU A 114 13.02 12.66 -4.66
CA LEU A 114 11.83 11.84 -4.70
C LEU A 114 11.99 10.68 -3.71
N ARG A 115 11.20 10.68 -2.63
CA ARG A 115 11.01 9.52 -1.76
C ARG A 115 9.87 8.68 -2.33
N LEU A 116 10.22 7.56 -2.98
CA LEU A 116 9.27 6.66 -3.64
C LEU A 116 8.99 5.44 -2.76
N LYS A 117 7.71 5.21 -2.45
CA LYS A 117 7.25 4.20 -1.49
C LYS A 117 6.24 3.26 -2.13
N GLY A 118 6.37 1.96 -1.90
CA GLY A 118 5.34 1.00 -2.33
C GLY A 118 3.96 1.35 -1.77
N GLY A 119 2.91 1.18 -2.56
CA GLY A 119 1.54 1.55 -2.20
C GLY A 119 1.35 3.06 -2.07
N ASP A 120 0.88 3.49 -0.91
CA ASP A 120 0.64 4.90 -0.53
C ASP A 120 1.57 5.32 0.60
N PRO A 121 2.13 6.55 0.60
CA PRO A 121 3.08 7.00 1.63
C PRO A 121 2.48 7.00 3.05
N PHE A 122 1.16 7.25 3.17
CA PHE A 122 0.47 7.44 4.45
C PHE A 122 -0.33 6.23 4.92
N VAL A 123 -0.39 5.15 4.12
CA VAL A 123 -1.05 3.89 4.52
C VAL A 123 0.02 2.88 4.94
N PHE A 124 0.27 2.78 6.24
CA PHE A 124 1.30 1.92 6.87
C PHE A 124 2.72 2.08 6.29
N GLY A 125 2.95 3.18 5.57
CA GLY A 125 4.22 3.48 4.90
C GLY A 125 5.18 4.36 5.72
N ARG A 126 4.81 4.80 6.93
CA ARG A 126 5.59 5.72 7.79
C ARG A 126 5.91 7.08 7.14
N GLY A 127 5.22 7.44 6.06
CA GLY A 127 5.43 8.74 5.39
C GLY A 127 5.13 9.94 6.29
N GLY A 128 4.23 9.78 7.28
CA GLY A 128 3.97 10.82 8.29
C GLY A 128 5.19 11.11 9.16
N GLU A 129 5.96 10.09 9.57
CA GLU A 129 7.20 10.27 10.35
C GLU A 129 8.28 10.96 9.48
N GLU A 130 8.39 10.58 8.20
CA GLU A 130 9.31 11.22 7.26
C GLU A 130 8.93 12.70 7.06
N ALA A 131 7.64 13.01 6.85
CA ALA A 131 7.14 14.37 6.70
C ALA A 131 7.40 15.24 7.94
N LEU A 132 7.15 14.71 9.15
CA LEU A 132 7.44 15.43 10.40
C LEU A 132 8.93 15.76 10.54
N SER A 133 9.82 14.82 10.18
CA SER A 133 11.27 15.06 10.19
C SER A 133 11.68 16.15 9.20
N LEU A 134 11.02 16.25 8.04
CA LEU A 134 11.26 17.33 7.08
C LEU A 134 10.79 18.68 7.61
N VAL A 135 9.62 18.73 8.27
CA VAL A 135 9.11 19.95 8.92
C VAL A 135 10.08 20.44 9.99
N GLU A 136 10.56 19.55 10.87
CA GLU A 136 11.54 19.88 11.91
C GLU A 136 12.84 20.44 11.34
N ALA A 137 13.25 19.93 10.16
CA ALA A 137 14.47 20.38 9.47
C ALA A 137 14.26 21.64 8.61
N GLY A 138 13.04 22.15 8.48
CA GLY A 138 12.68 23.29 7.62
C GLY A 138 12.79 22.97 6.12
N ILE A 139 12.66 21.69 5.73
CA ILE A 139 12.71 21.25 4.33
C ILE A 139 11.29 21.27 3.75
N PRO A 140 11.04 21.98 2.64
CA PRO A 140 9.76 21.95 1.96
C PRO A 140 9.49 20.57 1.34
N PHE A 141 8.24 20.12 1.42
CA PHE A 141 7.86 18.82 0.88
C PHE A 141 6.48 18.84 0.23
N ARG A 142 6.22 17.81 -0.56
CA ARG A 142 4.91 17.51 -1.14
C ARG A 142 4.58 16.05 -0.93
N VAL A 143 3.30 15.74 -0.65
CA VAL A 143 2.80 14.37 -0.62
C VAL A 143 2.03 14.08 -1.92
N ILE A 144 2.35 12.96 -2.54
CA ILE A 144 1.65 12.44 -3.72
C ILE A 144 1.06 11.08 -3.31
N PRO A 145 -0.26 10.96 -3.17
CA PRO A 145 -0.89 9.68 -2.88
C PRO A 145 -0.56 8.62 -3.93
N GLY A 146 -0.64 7.36 -3.53
CA GLY A 146 -0.57 6.21 -4.42
C GLY A 146 -1.71 5.24 -4.18
N VAL A 147 -1.91 4.31 -5.11
CA VAL A 147 -2.89 3.24 -4.91
C VAL A 147 -2.34 2.26 -3.88
N THR A 148 -2.93 2.24 -2.69
CA THR A 148 -2.50 1.31 -1.64
C THR A 148 -2.86 -0.14 -2.02
N ALA A 149 -2.01 -1.10 -1.62
CA ALA A 149 -2.18 -2.51 -1.97
C ALA A 149 -3.51 -3.12 -1.45
N GLY A 150 -4.04 -2.63 -0.32
CA GLY A 150 -5.36 -3.05 0.20
C GLY A 150 -6.55 -2.58 -0.63
N ILE A 151 -6.35 -1.71 -1.60
CA ILE A 151 -7.35 -1.32 -2.61
C ILE A 151 -6.98 -1.89 -3.97
N GLY A 152 -5.80 -1.55 -4.49
CA GLY A 152 -5.37 -1.97 -5.83
C GLY A 152 -5.14 -3.46 -5.94
N GLY A 153 -4.50 -4.08 -4.93
CA GLY A 153 -4.27 -5.52 -4.91
C GLY A 153 -5.55 -6.33 -4.82
N LEU A 154 -6.52 -5.89 -4.01
CA LEU A 154 -7.82 -6.53 -3.93
C LEU A 154 -8.58 -6.41 -5.27
N ALA A 155 -8.55 -5.24 -5.92
CA ALA A 155 -9.18 -5.05 -7.23
C ALA A 155 -8.59 -5.99 -8.29
N TYR A 156 -7.26 -6.15 -8.31
CA TYR A 156 -6.56 -7.09 -9.19
C TYR A 156 -6.83 -8.56 -8.83
N ALA A 157 -7.16 -8.84 -7.57
CA ALA A 157 -7.62 -10.16 -7.14
C ALA A 157 -9.12 -10.42 -7.40
N GLY A 158 -9.86 -9.47 -7.97
CA GLY A 158 -11.31 -9.59 -8.15
C GLY A 158 -12.09 -9.55 -6.84
N ILE A 159 -11.54 -8.90 -5.81
CA ILE A 159 -12.18 -8.71 -4.51
C ILE A 159 -12.46 -7.21 -4.32
N PRO A 160 -13.70 -6.74 -4.41
CA PRO A 160 -14.01 -5.34 -4.13
C PRO A 160 -13.81 -5.07 -2.63
N ALA A 161 -13.30 -3.88 -2.27
CA ALA A 161 -13.14 -3.52 -0.86
C ALA A 161 -14.50 -3.37 -0.15
N THR A 162 -15.55 -2.97 -0.88
CA THR A 162 -16.94 -2.85 -0.39
C THR A 162 -17.92 -3.36 -1.43
N HIS A 163 -19.04 -3.93 -0.96
CA HIS A 163 -20.17 -4.32 -1.81
C HIS A 163 -21.46 -4.24 -1.00
N ARG A 164 -22.55 -3.70 -1.62
CA ARG A 164 -23.82 -3.45 -0.91
C ARG A 164 -24.41 -4.69 -0.22
N ASP A 165 -24.18 -5.87 -0.77
CA ASP A 165 -24.77 -7.12 -0.28
C ASP A 165 -23.86 -7.85 0.72
N THR A 166 -22.61 -7.40 0.93
CA THR A 166 -21.67 -8.04 1.85
C THR A 166 -21.18 -7.12 2.95
N ASN A 167 -20.72 -5.90 2.60
CA ASN A 167 -20.12 -5.00 3.59
C ASN A 167 -20.18 -3.53 3.18
N HIS A 168 -20.61 -2.68 4.13
CA HIS A 168 -20.64 -1.23 4.00
C HIS A 168 -19.45 -0.54 4.69
N ALA A 169 -18.54 -1.34 5.27
CA ALA A 169 -17.34 -0.86 5.92
C ALA A 169 -16.18 -1.80 5.65
N VAL A 170 -14.96 -1.25 5.66
CA VAL A 170 -13.71 -1.99 5.59
C VAL A 170 -12.73 -1.43 6.63
N THR A 171 -12.04 -2.30 7.35
CA THR A 171 -11.05 -1.91 8.34
C THR A 171 -9.65 -2.31 7.85
N PHE A 172 -8.77 -1.34 7.66
CA PHE A 172 -7.36 -1.58 7.37
C PHE A 172 -6.58 -1.73 8.67
N VAL A 173 -5.86 -2.83 8.81
CA VAL A 173 -5.11 -3.17 10.02
C VAL A 173 -3.70 -3.58 9.65
N THR A 174 -2.70 -3.15 10.43
CA THR A 174 -1.36 -3.73 10.34
C THR A 174 -1.24 -4.93 11.29
N GLY A 175 -0.68 -6.03 10.81
CA GLY A 175 -0.39 -7.22 11.63
C GLY A 175 1.00 -7.18 12.29
N HIS A 176 1.74 -6.07 12.13
CA HIS A 176 3.12 -5.99 12.62
C HIS A 176 3.38 -4.65 13.31
N MET A 177 4.04 -4.68 14.46
CA MET A 177 4.57 -3.52 15.18
C MET A 177 6.09 -3.41 15.06
N ALA A 178 6.64 -2.27 15.44
CA ALA A 178 8.08 -2.02 15.47
C ALA A 178 8.86 -3.00 16.38
N GLY A 179 8.20 -3.63 17.36
CA GLY A 179 8.73 -4.68 18.24
C GLY A 179 8.73 -6.08 17.67
N GLY A 180 8.06 -6.32 16.53
CA GLY A 180 7.99 -7.63 15.89
C GLY A 180 6.79 -8.49 16.31
N ASP A 181 5.88 -7.99 17.14
CA ASP A 181 4.72 -8.72 17.66
C ASP A 181 3.41 -8.25 17.03
N VAL A 182 2.33 -9.00 17.27
CA VAL A 182 0.96 -8.56 16.97
C VAL A 182 0.66 -7.26 17.73
N PRO A 183 0.03 -6.25 17.13
CA PRO A 183 -0.27 -5.01 17.81
C PRO A 183 -1.16 -5.21 19.05
N GLU A 184 -0.57 -5.09 20.25
CA GLU A 184 -1.28 -5.19 21.53
C GLU A 184 -2.18 -3.99 21.81
N ASN A 185 -1.90 -2.85 21.17
CA ASN A 185 -2.67 -1.61 21.34
C ASN A 185 -3.93 -1.56 20.46
N LEU A 186 -4.23 -2.62 19.69
CA LEU A 186 -5.46 -2.74 18.93
C LEU A 186 -6.51 -3.51 19.74
N ASP A 187 -7.72 -2.97 19.78
CA ASP A 187 -8.88 -3.71 20.32
C ASP A 187 -9.36 -4.74 19.30
N TRP A 188 -8.74 -5.93 19.32
CA TRP A 188 -9.09 -7.04 18.42
C TRP A 188 -10.53 -7.52 18.62
N ALA A 189 -11.09 -7.38 19.85
CA ALA A 189 -12.48 -7.71 20.11
C ALA A 189 -13.45 -6.77 19.41
N ALA A 190 -13.18 -5.47 19.43
CA ALA A 190 -13.95 -4.48 18.70
C ALA A 190 -13.81 -4.67 17.18
N ILE A 191 -12.60 -4.93 16.68
CA ILE A 191 -12.34 -5.19 15.25
C ILE A 191 -13.09 -6.44 14.79
N ALA A 192 -12.99 -7.55 15.54
CA ALA A 192 -13.67 -8.81 15.20
C ALA A 192 -15.18 -8.64 15.11
N LYS A 193 -15.79 -7.88 16.02
CA LYS A 193 -17.24 -7.69 16.08
C LYS A 193 -17.77 -6.61 15.13
N GLY A 194 -16.99 -5.53 14.95
CA GLY A 194 -17.46 -4.32 14.26
C GLY A 194 -17.06 -4.21 12.80
N SER A 195 -16.09 -5.01 12.32
CA SER A 195 -15.56 -4.90 10.97
C SER A 195 -16.08 -6.00 10.05
N PRO A 196 -17.06 -5.73 9.17
CA PRO A 196 -17.60 -6.75 8.27
C PRO A 196 -16.58 -7.24 7.24
N ALA A 197 -15.59 -6.41 6.90
CA ALA A 197 -14.43 -6.79 6.10
C ALA A 197 -13.16 -6.23 6.74
N ILE A 198 -12.12 -7.05 6.86
CA ILE A 198 -10.82 -6.68 7.42
C ILE A 198 -9.76 -6.87 6.34
N VAL A 199 -8.90 -5.88 6.16
CA VAL A 199 -7.75 -5.95 5.26
C VAL A 199 -6.47 -5.79 6.07
N LEU A 200 -5.67 -6.87 6.13
CA LEU A 200 -4.45 -6.92 6.90
C LEU A 200 -3.23 -6.64 6.02
N TYR A 201 -2.36 -5.77 6.52
CA TYR A 201 -1.03 -5.50 5.97
C TYR A 201 0.03 -6.12 6.88
N MET A 202 1.12 -6.63 6.28
CA MET A 202 2.29 -7.15 7.01
C MET A 202 1.94 -8.22 8.06
N ALA A 203 0.91 -9.05 7.82
CA ALA A 203 0.32 -9.94 8.82
C ALA A 203 0.75 -11.41 8.69
N LEU A 204 1.42 -11.82 7.61
CA LEU A 204 1.74 -13.24 7.36
C LEU A 204 2.53 -13.90 8.49
N SER A 205 3.53 -13.22 9.05
CA SER A 205 4.36 -13.73 10.15
C SER A 205 3.61 -13.93 11.47
N HIS A 206 2.44 -13.32 11.61
CA HIS A 206 1.62 -13.34 12.83
C HIS A 206 0.20 -13.88 12.55
N LEU A 207 0.02 -14.53 11.41
CA LEU A 207 -1.29 -14.96 10.92
C LEU A 207 -2.01 -15.84 11.95
N ASP A 208 -1.33 -16.85 12.50
CA ASP A 208 -1.91 -17.78 13.49
C ASP A 208 -2.44 -17.03 14.72
N ALA A 209 -1.64 -16.14 15.29
CA ALA A 209 -2.04 -15.34 16.45
C ALA A 209 -3.23 -14.43 16.14
N ILE A 210 -3.24 -13.78 14.95
CA ILE A 210 -4.34 -12.91 14.53
C ILE A 210 -5.61 -13.71 14.32
N ILE A 211 -5.55 -14.85 13.65
CA ILE A 211 -6.71 -15.74 13.43
C ILE A 211 -7.27 -16.20 14.77
N LYS A 212 -6.40 -16.62 15.70
CA LYS A 212 -6.82 -17.03 17.06
C LYS A 212 -7.59 -15.91 17.75
N LEU A 213 -7.07 -14.68 17.75
CA LEU A 213 -7.74 -13.52 18.33
C LEU A 213 -9.11 -13.25 17.68
N LEU A 214 -9.22 -13.36 16.35
CA LEU A 214 -10.49 -13.18 15.67
C LEU A 214 -11.51 -14.25 16.03
N LEU A 215 -11.11 -15.52 16.07
CA LEU A 215 -11.98 -16.66 16.44
C LEU A 215 -12.42 -16.59 17.91
N GLU A 216 -11.53 -16.28 18.84
CA GLU A 216 -11.83 -16.09 20.27
C GLU A 216 -12.83 -14.94 20.51
N ASN A 217 -12.89 -13.98 19.59
CA ASN A 217 -13.81 -12.84 19.65
C ASN A 217 -15.03 -12.99 18.74
N GLY A 218 -15.35 -14.22 18.32
CA GLY A 218 -16.64 -14.58 17.72
C GLY A 218 -16.67 -14.64 16.20
N ARG A 219 -15.53 -14.53 15.50
CA ARG A 219 -15.47 -14.84 14.07
C ARG A 219 -15.63 -16.34 13.86
N LEU A 220 -16.19 -16.72 12.71
CA LEU A 220 -16.46 -18.12 12.39
C LEU A 220 -15.27 -18.76 11.69
N GLN A 221 -14.98 -20.03 12.02
CA GLN A 221 -13.96 -20.80 11.30
C GLN A 221 -14.23 -20.92 9.79
N SER A 222 -15.50 -20.90 9.38
CA SER A 222 -15.94 -20.97 7.99
C SER A 222 -15.86 -19.64 7.25
N GLU A 223 -15.49 -18.54 7.93
CA GLU A 223 -15.41 -17.22 7.30
C GLU A 223 -14.30 -17.18 6.26
N PRO A 224 -14.59 -16.64 5.05
CA PRO A 224 -13.63 -16.60 3.97
C PRO A 224 -12.45 -15.65 4.26
N ILE A 225 -11.27 -16.09 3.83
CA ILE A 225 -10.03 -15.31 3.83
C ILE A 225 -9.32 -15.49 2.49
N ALA A 226 -8.71 -14.43 1.98
CA ALA A 226 -7.88 -14.47 0.78
C ALA A 226 -6.54 -13.78 1.04
N PHE A 227 -5.49 -14.35 0.46
CA PHE A 227 -4.13 -13.84 0.47
C PHE A 227 -3.76 -13.42 -0.94
N VAL A 228 -3.31 -12.19 -1.13
CA VAL A 228 -2.91 -11.65 -2.43
C VAL A 228 -1.43 -11.32 -2.36
N ARG A 229 -0.59 -12.14 -2.99
CA ARG A 229 0.85 -11.95 -3.11
C ARG A 229 1.19 -11.26 -4.40
N ASN A 230 2.26 -10.44 -4.40
CA ASN A 230 2.75 -9.73 -5.58
C ASN A 230 1.62 -9.00 -6.34
N ALA A 231 0.76 -8.33 -5.56
CA ALA A 231 -0.45 -7.69 -6.06
C ALA A 231 -0.16 -6.79 -7.26
N SER A 232 -0.94 -6.95 -8.33
CA SER A 232 -0.83 -6.26 -9.62
C SER A 232 0.47 -6.50 -10.41
N LEU A 233 1.36 -7.37 -9.97
CA LEU A 233 2.51 -7.80 -10.75
C LEU A 233 2.15 -9.02 -11.63
N PRO A 234 2.95 -9.31 -12.69
CA PRO A 234 2.68 -10.46 -13.58
C PRO A 234 2.65 -11.83 -12.87
N ASP A 235 3.35 -11.95 -11.75
CA ASP A 235 3.40 -13.13 -10.90
C ASP A 235 2.47 -13.03 -9.67
N GLN A 236 1.39 -12.24 -9.78
CA GLN A 236 0.37 -12.18 -8.75
C GLN A 236 -0.20 -13.56 -8.46
N GLU A 237 -0.29 -13.91 -7.18
CA GLU A 237 -0.91 -15.14 -6.71
C GLU A 237 -1.99 -14.85 -5.69
N VAL A 238 -3.13 -15.55 -5.79
CA VAL A 238 -4.24 -15.46 -4.85
C VAL A 238 -4.52 -16.82 -4.25
N LEU A 239 -4.40 -16.95 -2.93
CA LEU A 239 -4.77 -18.14 -2.17
C LEU A 239 -6.07 -17.83 -1.41
N GLU A 240 -7.10 -18.63 -1.63
CA GLU A 240 -8.37 -18.56 -0.91
C GLU A 240 -8.47 -19.70 0.12
N ALA A 241 -8.96 -19.39 1.32
CA ALA A 241 -9.16 -20.33 2.43
C ALA A 241 -10.32 -19.89 3.31
N THR A 242 -10.46 -20.50 4.48
CA THR A 242 -11.29 -20.01 5.59
C THR A 242 -10.42 -19.71 6.79
N LEU A 243 -10.92 -18.95 7.77
CA LEU A 243 -10.17 -18.71 9.00
C LEU A 243 -9.70 -20.00 9.68
N GLY A 244 -10.52 -21.07 9.62
CA GLY A 244 -10.17 -22.36 10.21
C GLY A 244 -9.12 -23.16 9.43
N THR A 245 -8.88 -22.87 8.15
CA THR A 245 -7.94 -23.63 7.30
C THR A 245 -6.73 -22.81 6.85
N ALA A 246 -6.75 -21.50 7.05
CA ALA A 246 -5.79 -20.56 6.49
C ALA A 246 -4.33 -20.88 6.81
N VAL A 247 -4.01 -21.20 8.06
CA VAL A 247 -2.63 -21.51 8.48
C VAL A 247 -2.14 -22.78 7.78
N ALA A 248 -2.96 -23.84 7.77
CA ALA A 248 -2.61 -25.09 7.11
C ALA A 248 -2.42 -24.92 5.57
N GLU A 249 -3.23 -24.07 4.94
CA GLU A 249 -3.11 -23.79 3.50
C GLU A 249 -1.85 -22.97 3.18
N ILE A 250 -1.47 -22.00 4.02
CA ILE A 250 -0.22 -21.25 3.90
C ILE A 250 0.99 -22.20 3.98
N ASP A 251 0.99 -23.08 4.97
CA ASP A 251 2.06 -24.06 5.17
C ASP A 251 2.15 -25.06 4.00
N ARG A 252 1.00 -25.58 3.57
CA ARG A 252 0.91 -26.55 2.47
C ARG A 252 1.40 -26.01 1.13
N THR A 253 1.13 -24.71 0.87
CA THR A 253 1.49 -24.05 -0.41
C THR A 253 2.82 -23.32 -0.33
N GLU A 254 3.48 -23.30 0.83
CA GLU A 254 4.68 -22.48 1.08
C GLU A 254 4.49 -21.01 0.69
N PHE A 255 3.28 -20.48 0.89
CA PHE A 255 2.92 -19.12 0.49
C PHE A 255 3.74 -18.09 1.27
N LYS A 256 4.46 -17.22 0.56
CA LYS A 256 5.38 -16.21 1.14
C LYS A 256 4.94 -14.79 0.78
N GLY A 257 5.32 -13.82 1.64
CA GLY A 257 5.08 -12.41 1.38
C GLY A 257 6.04 -11.76 0.38
N PRO A 258 5.78 -10.49 0.03
CA PRO A 258 4.77 -9.63 0.65
C PRO A 258 3.34 -9.96 0.18
N ALA A 259 2.37 -9.86 1.09
CA ALA A 259 0.97 -10.12 0.76
C ALA A 259 0.01 -9.19 1.52
N ILE A 260 -1.14 -8.93 0.88
CA ILE A 260 -2.34 -8.36 1.50
C ILE A 260 -3.28 -9.50 1.82
N ILE A 261 -3.97 -9.42 2.96
CA ILE A 261 -4.93 -10.43 3.40
C ILE A 261 -6.30 -9.77 3.55
N ALA A 262 -7.32 -10.32 2.90
CA ALA A 262 -8.71 -9.91 3.06
C ALA A 262 -9.51 -10.96 3.82
N ILE A 263 -10.32 -10.55 4.80
CA ILE A 263 -11.18 -11.41 5.60
C ILE A 263 -12.61 -10.89 5.53
N GLY A 264 -13.58 -11.79 5.33
CA GLY A 264 -15.00 -11.50 5.31
C GLY A 264 -15.71 -12.08 4.09
N GLU A 265 -17.05 -12.03 4.09
CA GLU A 265 -17.90 -12.54 3.00
C GLU A 265 -17.59 -11.87 1.63
N ILE A 266 -16.98 -10.69 1.65
CA ILE A 266 -16.54 -9.97 0.43
C ILE A 266 -15.57 -10.80 -0.43
N VAL A 267 -14.80 -11.70 0.17
CA VAL A 267 -13.85 -12.58 -0.54
C VAL A 267 -14.57 -13.48 -1.54
N ARG A 268 -15.81 -13.91 -1.25
CA ARG A 268 -16.62 -14.75 -2.15
C ARG A 268 -16.89 -14.09 -3.50
N MET A 269 -16.88 -12.74 -3.55
CA MET A 269 -17.09 -11.98 -4.78
C MET A 269 -16.04 -12.30 -5.87
N ARG A 270 -14.84 -12.75 -5.47
CA ARG A 270 -13.80 -13.18 -6.40
C ARG A 270 -14.28 -14.25 -7.36
N GLN A 271 -15.18 -15.14 -6.95
CA GLN A 271 -15.72 -16.20 -7.82
C GLN A 271 -16.43 -15.65 -9.06
N SER A 272 -16.91 -14.39 -9.00
CA SER A 272 -17.58 -13.69 -10.10
C SER A 272 -16.77 -12.55 -10.69
N LEU A 273 -15.76 -12.05 -9.99
CA LEU A 273 -15.06 -10.81 -10.33
C LEU A 273 -13.57 -11.02 -10.61
N ASP A 274 -13.09 -12.25 -10.70
CA ASP A 274 -11.71 -12.58 -11.06
C ASP A 274 -11.46 -12.32 -12.56
N TRP A 275 -11.44 -11.04 -12.90
CA TRP A 275 -11.30 -10.58 -14.28
C TRP A 275 -9.94 -10.96 -14.91
N LEU A 276 -8.85 -11.04 -14.13
CA LEU A 276 -7.55 -11.53 -14.61
C LEU A 276 -7.66 -13.01 -14.98
N GLY A 277 -8.21 -13.85 -14.09
CA GLY A 277 -8.44 -15.25 -14.39
C GLY A 277 -9.38 -15.45 -15.60
N ALA A 278 -10.34 -14.55 -15.80
CA ALA A 278 -11.22 -14.58 -16.96
C ALA A 278 -10.47 -14.29 -18.28
N LEU A 279 -9.47 -13.40 -18.27
CA LEU A 279 -8.59 -13.18 -19.42
C LEU A 279 -7.81 -14.45 -19.79
N ASP A 280 -7.49 -15.30 -18.80
CA ASP A 280 -6.83 -16.60 -18.96
C ASP A 280 -7.83 -17.75 -19.19
N GLY A 281 -9.11 -17.45 -19.42
CA GLY A 281 -10.14 -18.43 -19.75
C GLY A 281 -10.89 -19.04 -18.57
N LYS A 282 -10.72 -18.52 -17.33
CA LYS A 282 -11.49 -18.96 -16.16
C LYS A 282 -12.97 -18.59 -16.33
N LEU A 283 -13.83 -19.58 -16.10
CA LEU A 283 -15.28 -19.33 -16.05
C LEU A 283 -15.67 -18.71 -14.70
N LEU A 284 -16.34 -17.57 -14.74
CA LEU A 284 -16.82 -16.86 -13.57
C LEU A 284 -18.21 -17.34 -13.17
N LYS A 285 -18.50 -17.39 -11.85
CA LYS A 285 -19.83 -17.70 -11.33
C LYS A 285 -20.74 -16.47 -11.48
N THR A 286 -22.01 -16.69 -11.80
CA THR A 286 -23.01 -15.62 -11.93
C THR A 286 -23.63 -15.21 -10.59
N ASP A 287 -23.58 -16.08 -9.57
CA ASP A 287 -24.10 -15.86 -8.24
C ASP A 287 -23.10 -16.32 -7.17
N PRO A 288 -22.15 -15.45 -6.75
CA PRO A 288 -21.10 -15.80 -5.79
C PRO A 288 -21.61 -15.96 -4.36
N LEU A 289 -22.77 -15.34 -4.04
CA LEU A 289 -23.35 -15.35 -2.69
C LEU A 289 -24.49 -16.38 -2.53
N GLY A 290 -24.96 -16.96 -3.65
CA GLY A 290 -26.09 -17.91 -3.63
C GLY A 290 -27.44 -17.24 -3.31
N THR A 291 -27.57 -15.94 -3.56
CA THR A 291 -28.75 -15.15 -3.16
C THR A 291 -29.79 -14.98 -4.27
N ARG A 292 -29.39 -15.15 -5.55
CA ARG A 292 -30.28 -14.92 -6.71
C ARG A 292 -31.36 -16.00 -6.91
N ALA A 293 -31.17 -17.19 -6.37
CA ALA A 293 -32.14 -18.29 -6.49
C ALA A 293 -33.45 -18.04 -5.71
N VAL A 294 -33.53 -16.99 -4.89
CA VAL A 294 -34.71 -16.67 -4.08
C VAL A 294 -35.64 -15.65 -4.77
N GLU A 295 -35.14 -14.84 -5.71
CA GLU A 295 -35.95 -13.81 -6.40
C GLU A 295 -36.75 -14.35 -7.57
N ASP A 296 -36.35 -15.47 -8.20
CA ASP A 296 -37.09 -16.09 -9.31
C ASP A 296 -38.19 -17.06 -8.85
N ALA A 297 -38.42 -17.20 -7.55
CA ALA A 297 -39.48 -18.05 -6.96
C ALA A 297 -40.63 -17.28 -6.33
N GLY A 298 -40.80 -15.98 -6.65
CA GLY A 298 -41.84 -15.09 -6.18
C GLY A 298 -42.85 -14.69 -7.27
#